data_0c49a17747ddd0e8f889217b6e4ce7fa
#
_entry.id   0c49a17747ddd0e8f889217b6e4ce7fa
#
_cell.length_a   1.000
_cell.length_b   1.000
_cell.length_c   1.000
_cell.angle_alpha   90.00
_cell.angle_beta   90.00
_cell.angle_gamma   90.00
#
_symmetry.space_group_name_H-M   'P 1'
#
loop_
_entity.id
_entity.type
_entity.pdbx_description
1 polymer ?
#
loop_
_entity_poly.entity_id
_entity_poly.type
_entity_poly.pdbx_seq_one_letter_code
_entity_poly.pdbx_strand_id
1 'polypeptide(L)'
;MTSPLKYILRRFALKKNMSMAEHGIVPLADLHSAVVFIDRTAPEADAAEAAAKEFFGGCGIALTVLSPGQEQLNHAGYMRRAFRLPGGKPRGEDLFISLSCRDDDFASEFEARCSPAKFKIGCFPLEGGIYDMTVTPPDGARLDQLALFGAITEYLLKIK
;
A
#
# COMPACT_ATOMS: atom_id res chain seq x y z
N MET A 1 -17.33 8.33 11.77
CA MET A 1 -17.62 9.43 10.82
C MET A 1 -16.48 10.44 10.84
N THR A 2 -15.98 10.82 9.68
CA THR A 2 -14.89 11.80 9.59
C THR A 2 -15.44 13.20 9.76
N SER A 3 -14.81 14.03 10.62
CA SER A 3 -15.24 15.42 10.81
C SER A 3 -15.07 16.24 9.52
N PRO A 4 -15.86 17.30 9.32
CA PRO A 4 -15.72 18.15 8.13
C PRO A 4 -14.31 18.73 7.96
N LEU A 5 -13.69 19.16 9.05
CA LEU A 5 -12.32 19.68 9.02
C LEU A 5 -11.32 18.63 8.57
N LYS A 6 -11.44 17.41 9.10
CA LYS A 6 -10.57 16.30 8.75
C LYS A 6 -10.71 15.93 7.26
N TYR A 7 -11.94 15.94 6.75
CA TYR A 7 -12.22 15.71 5.33
C TYR A 7 -11.53 16.76 4.44
N ILE A 8 -11.64 18.03 4.82
CA ILE A 8 -11.00 19.13 4.07
C ILE A 8 -9.47 18.97 4.07
N LEU A 9 -8.88 18.69 5.24
CA LEU A 9 -7.44 18.48 5.37
C LEU A 9 -6.95 17.33 4.50
N ARG A 10 -7.71 16.24 4.47
CA ARG A 10 -7.39 15.08 3.61
C ARG A 10 -7.42 15.44 2.13
N ARG A 11 -8.42 16.17 1.69
CA ARG A 11 -8.51 16.61 0.29
C ARG A 11 -7.36 17.51 -0.12
N PHE A 12 -6.98 18.47 0.72
CA PHE A 12 -5.82 19.31 0.46
C PHE A 12 -4.53 18.52 0.38
N ALA A 13 -4.32 17.60 1.31
CA ALA A 13 -3.13 16.75 1.34
C ALA A 13 -3.02 15.89 0.09
N LEU A 14 -4.12 15.29 -0.35
CA LEU A 14 -4.16 14.48 -1.58
C LEU A 14 -3.86 15.35 -2.80
N LYS A 15 -4.50 16.50 -2.92
CA LYS A 15 -4.27 17.41 -4.05
C LYS A 15 -2.80 17.82 -4.18
N LYS A 16 -2.15 18.04 -3.04
CA LYS A 16 -0.75 18.45 -3.00
C LYS A 16 0.23 17.33 -3.31
N ASN A 17 -0.08 16.09 -2.89
CA ASN A 17 0.88 14.98 -2.88
C ASN A 17 0.54 13.85 -3.87
N MET A 18 -0.63 13.86 -4.48
CA MET A 18 -1.06 12.78 -5.36
C MET A 18 -0.13 12.62 -6.55
N SER A 19 0.26 11.38 -6.83
CA SER A 19 1.10 11.08 -7.98
C SER A 19 0.29 11.12 -9.27
N MET A 20 0.90 11.68 -10.32
CA MET A 20 0.35 11.67 -11.69
C MET A 20 1.10 10.68 -12.58
N ALA A 21 1.96 9.83 -12.00
CA ALA A 21 2.71 8.83 -12.76
C ALA A 21 1.76 7.80 -13.39
N GLU A 22 2.03 7.43 -14.62
CA GLU A 22 1.30 6.36 -15.29
C GLU A 22 1.59 5.02 -14.63
N HIS A 23 0.57 4.18 -14.52
CA HIS A 23 0.71 2.86 -13.92
C HIS A 23 -0.22 1.85 -14.61
N GLY A 24 0.12 0.58 -14.47
CA GLY A 24 -0.63 -0.53 -15.04
C GLY A 24 0.00 -1.84 -14.57
N ILE A 25 -0.47 -2.96 -15.09
CA ILE A 25 0.08 -4.26 -14.73
C ILE A 25 1.49 -4.41 -15.33
N VAL A 26 2.47 -4.74 -14.47
CA VAL A 26 3.87 -4.88 -14.85
C VAL A 26 4.36 -6.27 -14.43
N PRO A 27 5.07 -7.00 -15.32
CA PRO A 27 5.64 -8.30 -14.95
C PRO A 27 6.64 -8.19 -13.79
N LEU A 28 6.68 -9.21 -12.95
CA LEU A 28 7.57 -9.26 -11.79
C LEU A 28 9.04 -9.03 -12.16
N ALA A 29 9.47 -9.56 -13.31
CA ALA A 29 10.84 -9.41 -13.79
C ALA A 29 11.25 -7.96 -14.06
N ASP A 30 10.30 -7.07 -14.26
CA ASP A 30 10.55 -5.64 -14.55
C ASP A 30 10.45 -4.76 -13.30
N LEU A 31 10.26 -5.36 -12.13
CA LEU A 31 10.13 -4.65 -10.86
C LEU A 31 11.45 -4.73 -10.09
N HIS A 32 11.95 -3.59 -9.64
CA HIS A 32 13.22 -3.50 -8.92
C HIS A 32 13.04 -3.08 -7.47
N SER A 33 11.93 -2.41 -7.16
CA SER A 33 11.64 -1.93 -5.81
C SER A 33 10.15 -2.01 -5.51
N ALA A 34 9.82 -2.28 -4.26
CA ALA A 34 8.44 -2.42 -3.82
C ALA A 34 8.23 -1.71 -2.48
N VAL A 35 7.03 -1.17 -2.31
CA VAL A 35 6.52 -0.68 -1.03
C VAL A 35 5.31 -1.52 -0.66
N VAL A 36 5.28 -2.04 0.55
CA VAL A 36 4.14 -2.77 1.10
C VAL A 36 3.61 -2.03 2.32
N PHE A 37 2.35 -1.66 2.26
CA PHE A 37 1.65 -1.04 3.39
C PHE A 37 0.94 -2.13 4.19
N ILE A 38 1.18 -2.15 5.50
CA ILE A 38 0.63 -3.14 6.42
C ILE A 38 -0.14 -2.42 7.53
N ASP A 39 -1.36 -2.87 7.80
CA ASP A 39 -2.14 -2.44 8.96
C ASP A 39 -1.60 -3.10 10.22
N ARG A 40 -0.88 -2.34 11.03
CA ARG A 40 -0.23 -2.85 12.25
C ARG A 40 -1.23 -3.28 13.32
N THR A 41 -2.47 -2.83 13.24
CA THR A 41 -3.50 -3.19 14.23
C THR A 41 -4.02 -4.62 14.05
N ALA A 42 -3.77 -5.24 12.90
CA ALA A 42 -4.22 -6.60 12.63
C ALA A 42 -3.28 -7.63 13.31
N PRO A 43 -3.83 -8.74 13.85
CA PRO A 43 -3.02 -9.73 14.59
C PRO A 43 -1.91 -10.38 13.75
N GLU A 44 -2.10 -10.53 12.44
CA GLU A 44 -1.16 -11.19 11.53
C GLU A 44 -0.16 -10.22 10.88
N ALA A 45 -0.10 -8.95 11.35
CA ALA A 45 0.76 -7.93 10.75
C ALA A 45 2.24 -8.34 10.68
N ASP A 46 2.78 -8.90 11.76
CA ASP A 46 4.17 -9.33 11.81
C ASP A 46 4.45 -10.48 10.85
N ALA A 47 3.52 -11.44 10.75
CA ALA A 47 3.64 -12.56 9.83
C ALA A 47 3.58 -12.09 8.37
N ALA A 48 2.72 -11.13 8.06
CA ALA A 48 2.62 -10.54 6.73
C ALA A 48 3.90 -9.79 6.35
N GLU A 49 4.48 -9.04 7.29
CA GLU A 49 5.75 -8.35 7.07
C GLU A 49 6.88 -9.34 6.78
N ALA A 50 6.96 -10.42 7.57
CA ALA A 50 7.98 -11.45 7.37
C ALA A 50 7.83 -12.12 6.01
N ALA A 51 6.60 -12.44 5.61
CA ALA A 51 6.32 -13.04 4.31
C ALA A 51 6.73 -12.11 3.15
N ALA A 52 6.47 -10.82 3.29
CA ALA A 52 6.86 -9.83 2.28
C ALA A 52 8.38 -9.74 2.14
N LYS A 53 9.09 -9.70 3.26
CA LYS A 53 10.56 -9.66 3.27
C LYS A 53 11.17 -10.91 2.62
N GLU A 54 10.62 -12.07 2.91
CA GLU A 54 11.08 -13.33 2.33
C GLU A 54 10.84 -13.37 0.81
N PHE A 55 9.62 -13.04 0.38
CA PHE A 55 9.27 -13.08 -1.04
C PHE A 55 10.12 -12.11 -1.87
N PHE A 56 10.15 -10.84 -1.50
CA PHE A 56 10.88 -9.83 -2.27
C PHE A 56 12.38 -10.01 -2.17
N GLY A 57 12.90 -10.45 -1.02
CA GLY A 57 14.29 -10.82 -0.85
C GLY A 57 14.71 -11.94 -1.79
N GLY A 58 13.85 -12.97 -1.94
CA GLY A 58 14.08 -14.08 -2.87
C GLY A 58 14.03 -13.66 -4.33
N CYS A 59 13.29 -12.60 -4.66
CA CYS A 59 13.21 -12.06 -6.02
C CYS A 59 14.27 -11.00 -6.33
N GLY A 60 15.10 -10.61 -5.36
CA GLY A 60 16.08 -9.53 -5.54
C GLY A 60 15.45 -8.15 -5.67
N ILE A 61 14.25 -7.96 -5.14
CA ILE A 61 13.52 -6.69 -5.18
C ILE A 61 13.71 -5.96 -3.85
N ALA A 62 14.15 -4.70 -3.91
CA ALA A 62 14.32 -3.87 -2.73
C ALA A 62 12.95 -3.54 -2.10
N LEU A 63 12.77 -3.85 -0.83
CA LEU A 63 11.48 -3.69 -0.14
C LEU A 63 11.54 -2.60 0.91
N THR A 64 10.51 -1.74 0.91
CA THR A 64 10.21 -0.82 2.01
C THR A 64 8.85 -1.19 2.59
N VAL A 65 8.77 -1.37 3.89
CA VAL A 65 7.52 -1.65 4.59
C VAL A 65 7.02 -0.38 5.27
N LEU A 66 5.77 -0.01 5.02
CA LEU A 66 5.07 1.08 5.70
C LEU A 66 4.04 0.46 6.63
N SER A 67 4.27 0.53 7.92
CA SER A 67 3.39 -0.07 8.94
C SER A 67 3.26 0.89 10.12
N PRO A 68 2.54 2.02 9.94
CA PRO A 68 2.56 3.08 10.94
C PRO A 68 1.80 2.71 12.21
N GLY A 69 2.39 3.04 13.36
CA GLY A 69 1.68 3.11 14.62
C GLY A 69 0.89 4.43 14.70
N GLN A 70 -0.04 4.50 15.65
CA GLN A 70 -0.91 5.68 15.81
C GLN A 70 -0.10 6.97 16.02
N GLU A 71 1.03 6.90 16.72
CA GLU A 71 1.91 8.04 16.99
C GLU A 71 2.63 8.57 15.74
N GLN A 72 2.67 7.79 14.68
CA GLN A 72 3.29 8.19 13.41
C GLN A 72 2.31 8.89 12.46
N LEU A 73 1.02 8.93 12.83
CA LEU A 73 -0.01 9.57 12.03
C LEU A 73 -0.21 11.03 12.46
N ASN A 74 -0.57 11.88 11.51
CA ASN A 74 -0.95 13.26 11.78
C ASN A 74 -2.45 13.40 12.05
N HIS A 75 -2.93 14.62 12.24
CA HIS A 75 -4.35 14.88 12.53
C HIS A 75 -5.29 14.50 11.39
N ALA A 76 -4.80 14.50 10.14
CA ALA A 76 -5.60 14.08 8.99
C ALA A 76 -5.69 12.56 8.86
N GLY A 77 -4.81 11.82 9.53
CA GLY A 77 -4.83 10.36 9.57
C GLY A 77 -3.91 9.68 8.58
N TYR A 78 -2.92 10.39 8.03
CA TYR A 78 -1.86 9.78 7.23
C TYR A 78 -0.50 9.96 7.90
N MET A 79 0.50 9.22 7.43
CA MET A 79 1.82 9.22 8.06
C MET A 79 2.49 10.59 7.99
N ARG A 80 3.16 10.98 9.09
CA ARG A 80 3.98 12.19 9.13
C ARG A 80 5.14 12.06 8.14
N ARG A 81 5.53 13.17 7.52
CA ARG A 81 6.55 13.21 6.47
C ARG A 81 7.86 12.50 6.86
N ALA A 82 8.31 12.65 8.09
CA ALA A 82 9.55 12.02 8.56
C ALA A 82 9.52 10.50 8.45
N PHE A 83 8.34 9.87 8.55
CA PHE A 83 8.19 8.42 8.44
C PHE A 83 7.88 7.97 7.01
N ARG A 84 7.23 8.83 6.21
CA ARG A 84 6.91 8.54 4.82
C ARG A 84 8.12 8.67 3.90
N LEU A 85 8.95 9.68 4.15
CA LEU A 85 10.08 10.05 3.30
C LEU A 85 11.33 10.17 4.17
N PRO A 86 11.89 9.05 4.66
CA PRO A 86 13.10 9.09 5.48
C PRO A 86 14.23 9.82 4.78
N GLY A 87 14.86 10.76 5.48
CA GLY A 87 15.92 11.60 4.91
C GLY A 87 15.42 12.65 3.93
N GLY A 88 14.11 12.85 3.83
CA GLY A 88 13.50 13.85 2.95
C GLY A 88 13.54 13.52 1.47
N LYS A 89 13.95 12.31 1.10
CA LYS A 89 14.05 11.88 -0.30
C LYS A 89 12.69 11.36 -0.80
N PRO A 90 12.25 11.73 -2.03
CA PRO A 90 11.07 11.14 -2.62
C PRO A 90 11.25 9.64 -2.82
N ARG A 91 10.16 8.88 -2.62
CA ARG A 91 10.16 7.46 -2.98
C ARG A 91 10.05 7.30 -4.49
N GLY A 92 10.58 6.19 -5.00
CA GLY A 92 10.56 5.85 -6.42
C GLY A 92 10.29 4.37 -6.66
N GLU A 93 9.39 3.79 -5.86
CA GLU A 93 9.06 2.37 -5.98
C GLU A 93 8.41 2.03 -7.33
N ASP A 94 8.69 0.82 -7.82
CA ASP A 94 8.06 0.28 -9.03
C ASP A 94 6.71 -0.40 -8.71
N LEU A 95 6.59 -0.98 -7.52
CA LEU A 95 5.40 -1.70 -7.08
C LEU A 95 4.91 -1.14 -5.74
N PHE A 96 3.61 -0.90 -5.65
CA PHE A 96 2.96 -0.56 -4.38
C PHE A 96 1.88 -1.59 -4.07
N ILE A 97 1.92 -2.16 -2.87
CA ILE A 97 0.91 -3.10 -2.39
C ILE A 97 0.34 -2.58 -1.07
N SER A 98 -0.97 -2.47 -0.97
CA SER A 98 -1.62 -2.29 0.31
C SER A 98 -2.22 -3.61 0.78
N LEU A 99 -1.81 -4.07 1.96
CA LEU A 99 -2.37 -5.24 2.61
C LEU A 99 -3.47 -4.89 3.62
N SER A 100 -3.75 -3.61 3.81
CA SER A 100 -4.81 -3.20 4.74
C SER A 100 -6.16 -3.77 4.32
N CYS A 101 -6.78 -4.51 5.21
CA CYS A 101 -8.08 -5.14 4.99
C CYS A 101 -9.23 -4.27 5.51
N ARG A 102 -8.95 -3.03 5.87
CA ARG A 102 -9.95 -2.03 6.28
C ARG A 102 -10.22 -1.07 5.14
N ASP A 103 -11.48 -0.89 4.79
CA ASP A 103 -11.90 0.02 3.73
C ASP A 103 -11.86 1.51 4.15
N ASP A 104 -11.70 1.77 5.45
CA ASP A 104 -11.61 3.12 6.04
C ASP A 104 -10.18 3.53 6.42
N ASP A 105 -9.17 2.80 5.97
CA ASP A 105 -7.77 3.09 6.27
C ASP A 105 -7.23 4.21 5.38
N PHE A 106 -7.41 5.44 5.83
CA PHE A 106 -6.97 6.61 5.05
C PHE A 106 -5.44 6.67 4.90
N ALA A 107 -4.68 6.19 5.88
CA ALA A 107 -3.21 6.18 5.76
C ALA A 107 -2.78 5.32 4.56
N SER A 108 -3.41 4.16 4.38
CA SER A 108 -3.19 3.29 3.23
C SER A 108 -3.62 3.96 1.92
N GLU A 109 -4.82 4.53 1.89
CA GLU A 109 -5.33 5.23 0.69
C GLU A 109 -4.40 6.38 0.29
N PHE A 110 -3.95 7.18 1.26
CA PHE A 110 -3.05 8.29 1.01
C PHE A 110 -1.75 7.81 0.35
N GLU A 111 -1.15 6.76 0.89
CA GLU A 111 0.09 6.21 0.33
C GLU A 111 -0.11 5.64 -1.08
N ALA A 112 -1.25 4.97 -1.32
CA ALA A 112 -1.56 4.46 -2.65
C ALA A 112 -1.70 5.58 -3.69
N ARG A 113 -2.41 6.65 -3.34
CA ARG A 113 -2.63 7.79 -4.24
C ARG A 113 -1.36 8.62 -4.49
N CYS A 114 -0.46 8.65 -3.51
CA CYS A 114 0.80 9.41 -3.61
C CYS A 114 1.94 8.58 -4.21
N SER A 115 1.81 7.27 -4.28
CA SER A 115 2.86 6.39 -4.78
C SER A 115 3.14 6.62 -6.27
N PRO A 116 4.42 6.77 -6.67
CA PRO A 116 4.81 6.85 -8.08
C PRO A 116 4.92 5.48 -8.76
N ALA A 117 4.48 4.40 -8.10
CA ALA A 117 4.65 3.04 -8.58
C ALA A 117 4.03 2.83 -9.95
N LYS A 118 4.71 2.00 -10.75
CA LYS A 118 4.24 1.58 -12.07
C LYS A 118 3.11 0.56 -11.99
N PHE A 119 3.00 -0.16 -10.87
CA PHE A 119 1.98 -1.17 -10.63
C PHE A 119 1.49 -1.05 -9.19
N LYS A 120 0.17 -0.94 -9.02
CA LYS A 120 -0.44 -0.76 -7.69
C LYS A 120 -1.49 -1.83 -7.43
N ILE A 121 -1.39 -2.49 -6.29
CA ILE A 121 -2.27 -3.58 -5.88
C ILE A 121 -2.88 -3.28 -4.51
N GLY A 122 -4.17 -3.52 -4.38
CA GLY A 122 -4.86 -3.34 -3.11
C GLY A 122 -5.96 -4.37 -2.88
N CYS A 123 -6.64 -4.24 -1.75
CA CYS A 123 -7.75 -5.13 -1.36
C CYS A 123 -9.11 -4.56 -1.75
N PHE A 124 -9.25 -3.24 -1.68
CA PHE A 124 -10.50 -2.56 -1.99
C PHE A 124 -10.30 -1.58 -3.13
N PRO A 125 -11.26 -1.47 -4.06
CA PRO A 125 -11.15 -0.49 -5.12
C PRO A 125 -11.18 0.92 -4.55
N LEU A 126 -10.33 1.80 -5.10
CA LEU A 126 -10.33 3.23 -4.80
C LEU A 126 -10.85 3.99 -6.00
N GLU A 127 -11.61 5.03 -5.75
CA GLU A 127 -12.12 5.91 -6.80
C GLU A 127 -10.96 6.50 -7.61
N GLY A 128 -11.11 6.55 -8.92
CA GLY A 128 -10.10 7.10 -9.83
C GLY A 128 -9.14 6.07 -10.44
N GLY A 129 -9.41 4.77 -10.27
CA GLY A 129 -8.59 3.72 -10.87
C GLY A 129 -7.18 3.66 -10.29
N ILE A 130 -7.04 3.86 -9.00
CA ILE A 130 -5.73 3.93 -8.33
C ILE A 130 -5.04 2.57 -8.33
N TYR A 131 -5.78 1.49 -8.00
CA TYR A 131 -5.21 0.15 -8.05
C TYR A 131 -5.41 -0.45 -9.44
N ASP A 132 -4.34 -1.03 -9.99
CA ASP A 132 -4.37 -1.76 -11.25
C ASP A 132 -4.95 -3.16 -11.07
N MET A 133 -4.84 -3.69 -9.85
CA MET A 133 -5.39 -4.97 -9.47
C MET A 133 -5.88 -4.90 -8.03
N THR A 134 -7.09 -5.41 -7.80
CA THR A 134 -7.58 -5.62 -6.44
C THR A 134 -7.80 -7.11 -6.21
N VAL A 135 -7.36 -7.58 -5.05
CA VAL A 135 -7.49 -8.98 -4.67
C VAL A 135 -8.47 -9.05 -3.50
N THR A 136 -9.62 -9.64 -3.74
CA THR A 136 -10.66 -9.79 -2.72
C THR A 136 -10.83 -11.27 -2.38
N PRO A 137 -11.16 -11.60 -1.11
CA PRO A 137 -11.38 -13.00 -0.74
C PRO A 137 -12.67 -13.51 -1.38
N PRO A 138 -12.83 -14.85 -1.51
CA PRO A 138 -14.12 -15.43 -1.87
C PRO A 138 -15.20 -15.03 -0.88
N ASP A 139 -16.45 -15.00 -1.32
CA ASP A 139 -17.59 -14.67 -0.47
C ASP A 139 -17.60 -15.54 0.79
N GLY A 140 -17.77 -14.88 1.95
CA GLY A 140 -17.79 -15.54 3.26
C GLY A 140 -16.43 -15.89 3.84
N ALA A 141 -15.34 -15.70 3.10
CA ALA A 141 -14.00 -15.92 3.62
C ALA A 141 -13.55 -14.73 4.47
N ARG A 142 -12.87 -15.02 5.59
CA ARG A 142 -12.27 -13.98 6.42
C ARG A 142 -11.01 -13.45 5.73
N LEU A 143 -10.93 -12.13 5.60
CA LEU A 143 -9.79 -11.48 5.01
C LEU A 143 -8.73 -11.19 6.06
N ASP A 144 -7.50 -11.68 5.84
CA ASP A 144 -6.34 -11.27 6.63
C ASP A 144 -5.17 -10.92 5.69
N GLN A 145 -4.24 -10.15 6.22
CA GLN A 145 -3.14 -9.61 5.43
C GLN A 145 -2.17 -10.68 4.94
N LEU A 146 -1.96 -11.72 5.73
CA LEU A 146 -1.08 -12.81 5.34
C LEU A 146 -1.66 -13.60 4.17
N ALA A 147 -2.95 -13.96 4.25
CA ALA A 147 -3.64 -14.66 3.17
C ALA A 147 -3.73 -13.79 1.91
N LEU A 148 -4.00 -12.50 2.08
CA LEU A 148 -4.04 -11.54 0.98
C LEU A 148 -2.68 -11.47 0.28
N PHE A 149 -1.59 -11.38 1.03
CA PHE A 149 -0.25 -11.36 0.44
C PHE A 149 0.06 -12.64 -0.32
N GLY A 150 -0.33 -13.79 0.22
CA GLY A 150 -0.18 -15.08 -0.46
C GLY A 150 -0.89 -15.10 -1.81
N ALA A 151 -2.13 -14.61 -1.87
CA ALA A 151 -2.87 -14.51 -3.12
C ALA A 151 -2.20 -13.55 -4.11
N ILE A 152 -1.72 -12.41 -3.64
CA ILE A 152 -1.01 -11.43 -4.48
C ILE A 152 0.25 -12.04 -5.08
N THR A 153 1.05 -12.76 -4.30
CA THR A 153 2.29 -13.37 -4.81
C THR A 153 2.01 -14.44 -5.87
N GLU A 154 0.92 -15.18 -5.73
CA GLU A 154 0.51 -16.13 -6.78
C GLU A 154 0.24 -15.42 -8.10
N TYR A 155 -0.46 -14.28 -8.06
CA TYR A 155 -0.73 -13.49 -9.26
C TYR A 155 0.55 -12.90 -9.84
N LEU A 156 1.42 -12.34 -8.99
CA LEU A 156 2.70 -11.76 -9.44
C LEU A 156 3.56 -12.80 -10.18
N LEU A 157 3.58 -14.03 -9.70
CA LEU A 157 4.36 -15.11 -10.33
C LEU A 157 3.76 -15.56 -11.67
N LYS A 158 2.48 -15.30 -11.93
CA LYS A 158 1.80 -15.67 -13.17
C LYS A 158 1.88 -14.61 -14.26
N ILE A 159 2.13 -13.36 -13.89
CA ILE A 159 2.23 -12.25 -14.86
C ILE A 159 3.58 -12.31 -15.57
N LYS A 160 3.53 -12.44 -16.87
CA LYS A 160 4.73 -12.51 -17.73
C LYS A 160 4.77 -11.37 -18.73
#